data_69c89009ebc12db44583acefec632753
#
_entry.id   69c89009ebc12db44583acefec632753
#
_cell.length_a   1.000
_cell.length_b   1.000
_cell.length_c   1.000
_cell.angle_alpha   90.00
_cell.angle_beta   90.00
_cell.angle_gamma   90.00
#
_symmetry.space_group_name_H-M   'P 1'
#
loop_
_entity.id
_entity.type
_entity.pdbx_description
1 polymer ?
#
loop_
_entity_poly.entity_id
_entity_poly.type
_entity_poly.pdbx_seq_one_letter_code
_entity_poly.pdbx_strand_id
1 'polypeptide(L)'
;MHDQDALIHPQAVVAPGYLANHAARVFNRLVDAQLRPHGVSLALIGPIMLLSWKGPMLQRDMVIASAIKQPAMVALLDKLEGLGLIKRTPTPQDRRAALVALTARGRRIATLGGKVLIDLNAQALQGFSAEEAQQTVLLMQRLIANLEQHGQSL
;
A
#
# COMPACT_ATOMS: atom_id res chain seq x y z
N MET A 1 16.46 23.82 3.87
CA MET A 1 17.32 23.05 2.98
C MET A 1 18.25 22.23 3.87
N HIS A 2 18.01 20.92 3.94
CA HIS A 2 18.75 20.05 4.84
C HIS A 2 20.11 19.69 4.23
N ASP A 3 21.12 19.62 5.08
CA ASP A 3 22.54 19.29 4.74
C ASP A 3 22.72 17.95 3.99
N GLN A 4 21.69 17.12 3.90
CA GLN A 4 21.66 15.88 3.12
C GLN A 4 21.51 16.10 1.61
N ASP A 5 21.02 17.26 1.16
CA ASP A 5 20.87 17.57 -0.29
C ASP A 5 22.21 17.81 -0.97
N ALA A 6 23.25 18.17 -0.21
CA ALA A 6 24.61 18.38 -0.73
C ALA A 6 25.30 17.10 -1.23
N LEU A 7 24.82 15.92 -0.83
CA LEU A 7 25.35 14.61 -1.24
C LEU A 7 24.62 13.99 -2.43
N ILE A 8 23.54 14.62 -2.90
CA ILE A 8 22.72 14.11 -4.00
C ILE A 8 23.15 14.80 -5.30
N HIS A 9 23.34 14.00 -6.36
CA HIS A 9 23.68 14.55 -7.67
C HIS A 9 22.62 15.57 -8.13
N PRO A 10 23.00 16.78 -8.57
CA PRO A 10 22.05 17.85 -8.90
C PRO A 10 20.95 17.45 -9.90
N GLN A 11 21.25 16.55 -10.84
CA GLN A 11 20.26 16.05 -11.80
C GLN A 11 19.24 15.07 -11.17
N ALA A 12 19.59 14.41 -10.07
CA ALA A 12 18.68 13.50 -9.41
C ALA A 12 17.53 14.23 -8.72
N VAL A 13 17.80 15.39 -8.10
CA VAL A 13 16.79 16.16 -7.33
C VAL A 13 15.67 16.75 -8.21
N VAL A 14 15.86 16.78 -9.54
CA VAL A 14 14.84 17.20 -10.51
C VAL A 14 14.31 16.04 -11.35
N ALA A 15 14.82 14.82 -11.14
CA ALA A 15 14.39 13.65 -11.90
C ALA A 15 13.08 13.08 -11.36
N PRO A 16 12.00 12.94 -12.17
CA PRO A 16 10.72 12.45 -11.71
C PRO A 16 10.78 11.08 -11.02
N GLY A 17 11.58 10.15 -11.54
CA GLY A 17 11.75 8.82 -10.94
C GLY A 17 12.40 8.86 -9.56
N TYR A 18 13.42 9.71 -9.38
CA TYR A 18 14.04 9.92 -8.08
C TYR A 18 13.05 10.52 -7.07
N LEU A 19 12.34 11.57 -7.49
CA LEU A 19 11.35 12.24 -6.63
C LEU A 19 10.21 11.31 -6.23
N ALA A 20 9.70 10.50 -7.16
CA ALA A 20 8.67 9.51 -6.87
C ALA A 20 9.15 8.48 -5.84
N ASN A 21 10.37 7.94 -6.01
CA ASN A 21 10.96 7.01 -5.04
C ASN A 21 11.21 7.66 -3.68
N HIS A 22 11.67 8.91 -3.65
CA HIS A 22 11.89 9.64 -2.41
C HIS A 22 10.57 9.87 -1.68
N ALA A 23 9.55 10.38 -2.38
CA ALA A 23 8.22 10.58 -1.83
C ALA A 23 7.63 9.29 -1.27
N ALA A 24 7.75 8.17 -2.01
CA ALA A 24 7.31 6.86 -1.55
C ALA A 24 8.02 6.42 -0.26
N ARG A 25 9.35 6.57 -0.17
CA ARG A 25 10.10 6.22 1.06
C ARG A 25 9.66 7.05 2.27
N VAL A 26 9.49 8.37 2.09
CA VAL A 26 9.04 9.26 3.17
C VAL A 26 7.61 8.89 3.61
N PHE A 27 6.71 8.75 2.66
CA PHE A 27 5.31 8.38 2.92
C PHE A 27 5.22 7.04 3.66
N ASN A 28 5.88 6.01 3.17
CA ASN A 28 5.88 4.68 3.76
C ASN A 28 6.43 4.67 5.19
N ARG A 29 7.49 5.43 5.46
CA ARG A 29 8.05 5.59 6.82
C ARG A 29 7.05 6.23 7.76
N LEU A 30 6.33 7.26 7.31
CA LEU A 30 5.32 7.96 8.13
C LEU A 30 4.11 7.06 8.40
N VAL A 31 3.64 6.32 7.40
CA VAL A 31 2.56 5.32 7.58
C VAL A 31 2.99 4.27 8.61
N ASP A 32 4.19 3.69 8.45
CA ASP A 32 4.70 2.66 9.34
C ASP A 32 4.82 3.17 10.79
N ALA A 33 5.31 4.39 10.97
CA ALA A 33 5.43 5.01 12.29
C ALA A 33 4.07 5.16 13.01
N GLN A 34 2.99 5.45 12.26
CA GLN A 34 1.65 5.56 12.83
C GLN A 34 0.96 4.21 13.06
N LEU A 35 1.32 3.18 12.31
CA LEU A 35 0.75 1.83 12.46
C LEU A 35 1.41 1.00 13.55
N ARG A 36 2.71 1.18 13.81
CA ARG A 36 3.49 0.40 14.79
C ARG A 36 2.89 0.36 16.19
N PRO A 37 2.40 1.46 16.78
CA PRO A 37 1.79 1.44 18.11
C PRO A 37 0.57 0.49 18.21
N HIS A 38 -0.03 0.15 17.07
CA HIS A 38 -1.19 -0.74 16.96
C HIS A 38 -0.80 -2.19 16.62
N GLY A 39 0.51 -2.51 16.60
CA GLY A 39 1.04 -3.83 16.30
C GLY A 39 0.97 -4.24 14.83
N VAL A 40 0.86 -3.26 13.93
CA VAL A 40 0.77 -3.48 12.48
C VAL A 40 1.88 -2.70 11.77
N SER A 41 2.44 -3.28 10.73
CA SER A 41 3.40 -2.62 9.84
C SER A 41 2.76 -2.27 8.50
N LEU A 42 3.40 -1.38 7.74
CA LEU A 42 3.00 -1.03 6.38
C LEU A 42 2.82 -2.27 5.48
N ALA A 43 3.71 -3.26 5.61
CA ALA A 43 3.65 -4.49 4.82
C ALA A 43 2.34 -5.26 5.00
N LEU A 44 1.72 -5.17 6.18
CA LEU A 44 0.49 -5.88 6.52
C LEU A 44 -0.77 -5.11 6.13
N ILE A 45 -0.66 -3.79 5.94
CA ILE A 45 -1.85 -2.96 5.71
C ILE A 45 -2.47 -3.18 4.33
N GLY A 46 -1.67 -3.47 3.31
CA GLY A 46 -2.16 -3.68 1.95
C GLY A 46 -3.24 -4.76 1.84
N PRO A 47 -2.98 -6.00 2.26
CA PRO A 47 -3.99 -7.07 2.30
C PRO A 47 -5.21 -6.72 3.16
N ILE A 48 -5.03 -6.05 4.29
CA ILE A 48 -6.13 -5.60 5.16
C ILE A 48 -7.03 -4.60 4.42
N MET A 49 -6.46 -3.62 3.75
CA MET A 49 -7.20 -2.61 2.98
C MET A 49 -7.94 -3.24 1.80
N LEU A 50 -7.30 -4.19 1.10
CA LEU A 50 -7.93 -4.93 0.00
C LEU A 50 -9.18 -5.68 0.49
N LEU A 51 -9.07 -6.42 1.60
CA LEU A 51 -10.21 -7.13 2.20
C LEU A 51 -11.28 -6.18 2.75
N SER A 52 -10.90 -5.02 3.25
CA SER A 52 -11.84 -4.00 3.71
C SER A 52 -12.68 -3.45 2.56
N TRP A 53 -12.06 -3.26 1.41
CA TRP A 53 -12.69 -2.69 0.23
C TRP A 53 -13.53 -3.72 -0.55
N LYS A 54 -12.97 -4.91 -0.80
CA LYS A 54 -13.60 -5.97 -1.63
C LYS A 54 -14.49 -6.91 -0.83
N GLY A 55 -14.35 -6.97 0.50
CA GLY A 55 -14.93 -8.01 1.33
C GLY A 55 -14.08 -9.30 1.33
N PRO A 56 -14.62 -10.41 1.81
CA PRO A 56 -13.95 -11.70 1.78
C PRO A 56 -13.53 -12.12 0.38
N MET A 57 -12.30 -12.63 0.24
CA MET A 57 -11.71 -13.00 -1.04
C MET A 57 -11.03 -14.37 -0.95
N LEU A 58 -10.97 -15.09 -2.06
CA LEU A 58 -10.08 -16.25 -2.16
C LEU A 58 -8.62 -15.78 -2.14
N GLN A 59 -7.76 -16.55 -1.49
CA GLN A 59 -6.33 -16.22 -1.39
C GLN A 59 -5.70 -16.03 -2.78
N ARG A 60 -6.06 -16.85 -3.78
CA ARG A 60 -5.59 -16.72 -5.17
C ARG A 60 -6.00 -15.38 -5.81
N ASP A 61 -7.22 -14.90 -5.49
CA ASP A 61 -7.73 -13.65 -6.05
C ASP A 61 -7.03 -12.44 -5.41
N MET A 62 -6.61 -12.57 -4.15
CA MET A 62 -5.76 -11.56 -3.49
C MET A 62 -4.40 -11.42 -4.16
N VAL A 63 -3.79 -12.52 -4.61
CA VAL A 63 -2.54 -12.50 -5.38
C VAL A 63 -2.73 -11.78 -6.70
N ILE A 64 -3.83 -12.07 -7.42
CA ILE A 64 -4.15 -11.42 -8.70
C ILE A 64 -4.44 -9.93 -8.51
N ALA A 65 -5.15 -9.55 -7.46
CA ALA A 65 -5.56 -8.17 -7.19
C ALA A 65 -4.44 -7.30 -6.60
N SER A 66 -3.32 -7.89 -6.20
CA SER A 66 -2.18 -7.19 -5.60
C SER A 66 -0.91 -7.44 -6.42
N ALA A 67 0.06 -6.55 -6.32
CA ALA A 67 1.38 -6.77 -6.94
C ALA A 67 2.26 -7.76 -6.14
N ILE A 68 1.67 -8.52 -5.20
CA ILE A 68 2.38 -9.41 -4.28
C ILE A 68 2.36 -10.83 -4.86
N LYS A 69 3.54 -11.44 -5.03
CA LYS A 69 3.67 -12.82 -5.49
C LYS A 69 3.14 -13.81 -4.46
N GLN A 70 2.68 -14.99 -4.93
CA GLN A 70 2.03 -15.98 -4.09
C GLN A 70 2.80 -16.38 -2.82
N PRO A 71 4.12 -16.67 -2.82
CA PRO A 71 4.83 -17.03 -1.59
C PRO A 71 4.84 -15.90 -0.55
N ALA A 72 4.99 -14.66 -1.00
CA ALA A 72 4.95 -13.48 -0.13
C ALA A 72 3.54 -13.24 0.43
N MET A 73 2.50 -13.44 -0.39
CA MET A 73 1.10 -13.35 0.07
C MET A 73 0.81 -14.39 1.15
N VAL A 74 1.22 -15.64 0.96
CA VAL A 74 1.05 -16.70 1.98
C VAL A 74 1.69 -16.28 3.30
N ALA A 75 2.95 -15.83 3.28
CA ALA A 75 3.65 -15.38 4.48
C ALA A 75 2.95 -14.19 5.18
N LEU A 76 2.43 -13.23 4.40
CA LEU A 76 1.66 -12.10 4.95
C LEU A 76 0.35 -12.57 5.60
N LEU A 77 -0.38 -13.47 4.94
CA LEU A 77 -1.63 -13.99 5.47
C LEU A 77 -1.41 -14.85 6.72
N ASP A 78 -0.34 -15.65 6.78
CA ASP A 78 0.04 -16.40 7.98
C ASP A 78 0.29 -15.47 9.16
N LYS A 79 1.00 -14.38 8.92
CA LYS A 79 1.26 -13.36 9.94
C LYS A 79 -0.01 -12.64 10.38
N LEU A 80 -0.87 -12.26 9.44
CA LEU A 80 -2.15 -11.60 9.72
C LEU A 80 -3.10 -12.50 10.53
N GLU A 81 -3.14 -13.78 10.20
CA GLU A 81 -3.93 -14.77 10.94
C GLU A 81 -3.39 -15.00 12.36
N GLY A 82 -2.05 -15.12 12.50
CA GLY A 82 -1.38 -15.20 13.79
C GLY A 82 -1.63 -13.99 14.69
N LEU A 83 -1.82 -12.81 14.11
CA LEU A 83 -2.20 -11.58 14.82
C LEU A 83 -3.71 -11.48 15.10
N GLY A 84 -4.52 -12.43 14.63
CA GLY A 84 -5.98 -12.43 14.78
C GLY A 84 -6.67 -11.33 13.97
N LEU A 85 -6.09 -10.90 12.87
CA LEU A 85 -6.63 -9.83 12.01
C LEU A 85 -7.47 -10.37 10.86
N ILE A 86 -7.18 -11.58 10.42
CA ILE A 86 -7.92 -12.32 9.41
C ILE A 86 -8.27 -13.73 9.91
N LYS A 87 -9.20 -14.35 9.21
CA LYS A 87 -9.53 -15.77 9.32
C LYS A 87 -9.55 -16.38 7.93
N ARG A 88 -8.91 -17.54 7.77
CA ARG A 88 -8.98 -18.36 6.55
C ARG A 88 -9.89 -19.53 6.78
N THR A 89 -10.83 -19.76 5.88
CA THR A 89 -11.75 -20.91 5.93
C THR A 89 -11.72 -21.64 4.60
N PRO A 90 -11.74 -23.00 4.59
CA PRO A 90 -11.90 -23.76 3.34
C PRO A 90 -13.22 -23.39 2.67
N THR A 91 -13.26 -23.38 1.35
CA THR A 91 -14.51 -23.20 0.63
C THR A 91 -15.28 -24.51 0.53
N PRO A 92 -16.63 -24.48 0.50
CA PRO A 92 -17.44 -25.67 0.35
C PRO A 92 -17.15 -26.44 -0.98
N GLN A 93 -16.79 -25.71 -2.03
CA GLN A 93 -16.56 -26.26 -3.37
C GLN A 93 -15.13 -26.80 -3.55
N ASP A 94 -14.16 -26.26 -2.82
CA ASP A 94 -12.76 -26.68 -2.91
C ASP A 94 -12.06 -26.51 -1.56
N ARG A 95 -11.80 -27.63 -0.88
CA ARG A 95 -11.09 -27.63 0.41
C ARG A 95 -9.66 -27.11 0.35
N ARG A 96 -9.08 -27.01 -0.87
CA ARG A 96 -7.74 -26.44 -1.09
C ARG A 96 -7.78 -24.92 -1.27
N ALA A 97 -8.97 -24.37 -1.55
CA ALA A 97 -9.16 -22.93 -1.68
C ALA A 97 -9.48 -22.32 -0.32
N ALA A 98 -8.72 -21.34 0.10
CA ALA A 98 -8.95 -20.61 1.33
C ALA A 98 -9.67 -19.29 1.05
N LEU A 99 -10.82 -19.10 1.67
CA LEU A 99 -11.51 -17.82 1.74
C LEU A 99 -10.93 -17.03 2.91
N VAL A 100 -10.45 -15.84 2.63
CA VAL A 100 -9.82 -14.91 3.58
C VAL A 100 -10.81 -13.81 3.93
N ALA A 101 -11.04 -13.57 5.22
CA ALA A 101 -11.94 -12.52 5.70
C ALA A 101 -11.33 -11.79 6.89
N LEU A 102 -11.64 -10.51 7.04
CA LEU A 102 -11.27 -9.73 8.22
C LEU A 102 -12.04 -10.19 9.45
N THR A 103 -11.34 -10.31 10.57
CA THR A 103 -11.97 -10.42 11.90
C THR A 103 -12.51 -9.07 12.36
N ALA A 104 -13.21 -9.02 13.48
CA ALA A 104 -13.62 -7.75 14.11
C ALA A 104 -12.40 -6.86 14.42
N ARG A 105 -11.29 -7.46 14.89
CA ARG A 105 -10.01 -6.75 15.10
C ARG A 105 -9.43 -6.26 13.79
N GLY A 106 -9.45 -7.10 12.74
CA GLY A 106 -8.98 -6.72 11.39
C GLY A 106 -9.74 -5.53 10.83
N ARG A 107 -11.06 -5.48 11.00
CA ARG A 107 -11.88 -4.33 10.58
C ARG A 107 -11.51 -3.04 11.31
N ARG A 108 -11.24 -3.11 12.62
CA ARG A 108 -10.75 -1.93 13.36
C ARG A 108 -9.39 -1.44 12.84
N ILE A 109 -8.48 -2.36 12.55
CA ILE A 109 -7.19 -2.01 11.95
C ILE A 109 -7.36 -1.44 10.53
N ALA A 110 -8.29 -1.97 9.73
CA ALA A 110 -8.60 -1.40 8.41
C ALA A 110 -9.10 0.05 8.51
N THR A 111 -9.99 0.35 9.45
CA THR A 111 -10.49 1.71 9.70
C THR A 111 -9.36 2.65 10.11
N LEU A 112 -8.51 2.21 11.03
CA LEU A 112 -7.34 2.97 11.46
C LEU A 112 -6.37 3.22 10.29
N GLY A 113 -6.02 2.16 9.55
CA GLY A 113 -5.10 2.26 8.41
C GLY A 113 -5.64 3.17 7.32
N GLY A 114 -6.94 3.07 7.01
CA GLY A 114 -7.61 3.96 6.08
C GLY A 114 -7.51 5.43 6.49
N LYS A 115 -7.74 5.72 7.78
CA LYS A 115 -7.60 7.07 8.32
C LYS A 115 -6.16 7.58 8.22
N VAL A 116 -5.17 6.77 8.60
CA VAL A 116 -3.74 7.12 8.48
C VAL A 116 -3.37 7.47 7.04
N LEU A 117 -3.81 6.67 6.06
CA LEU A 117 -3.54 6.92 4.66
C LEU A 117 -4.20 8.21 4.17
N ILE A 118 -5.46 8.46 4.53
CA ILE A 118 -6.19 9.68 4.15
C ILE A 118 -5.50 10.91 4.75
N ASP A 119 -5.19 10.90 6.04
CA ASP A 119 -4.58 12.02 6.75
C ASP A 119 -3.19 12.36 6.18
N LEU A 120 -2.36 11.35 5.89
CA LEU A 120 -1.03 11.56 5.31
C LEU A 120 -1.10 12.07 3.86
N ASN A 121 -2.05 11.61 3.06
CA ASN A 121 -2.27 12.15 1.72
C ASN A 121 -2.72 13.62 1.79
N ALA A 122 -3.60 13.98 2.72
CA ALA A 122 -4.00 15.36 2.94
C ALA A 122 -2.82 16.24 3.38
N GLN A 123 -1.98 15.73 4.28
CA GLN A 123 -0.76 16.44 4.71
C GLN A 123 0.24 16.62 3.55
N ALA A 124 0.40 15.61 2.68
CA ALA A 124 1.28 15.70 1.52
C ALA A 124 0.84 16.78 0.52
N LEU A 125 -0.45 17.09 0.48
CA LEU A 125 -1.03 18.13 -0.38
C LEU A 125 -1.27 19.46 0.34
N GLN A 126 -0.77 19.62 1.56
CA GLN A 126 -0.93 20.87 2.30
C GLN A 126 -0.28 22.03 1.56
N GLY A 127 -1.03 23.11 1.37
CA GLY A 127 -0.61 24.30 0.62
C GLY A 127 -0.85 24.23 -0.90
N PHE A 128 -1.34 23.11 -1.42
CA PHE A 128 -1.76 22.99 -2.82
C PHE A 128 -3.17 23.55 -3.00
N SER A 129 -3.43 24.21 -4.15
CA SER A 129 -4.80 24.47 -4.58
C SER A 129 -5.51 23.16 -4.97
N ALA A 130 -6.83 23.19 -5.11
CA ALA A 130 -7.59 22.02 -5.57
C ALA A 130 -7.14 21.56 -6.97
N GLU A 131 -6.85 22.50 -7.86
CA GLU A 131 -6.36 22.24 -9.21
C GLU A 131 -4.97 21.63 -9.21
N GLU A 132 -4.04 22.16 -8.40
CA GLU A 132 -2.68 21.63 -8.25
C GLU A 132 -2.70 20.21 -7.67
N ALA A 133 -3.54 19.94 -6.68
CA ALA A 133 -3.70 18.61 -6.09
C ALA A 133 -4.20 17.61 -7.13
N GLN A 134 -5.24 17.97 -7.89
CA GLN A 134 -5.78 17.14 -8.97
C GLN A 134 -4.76 16.91 -10.08
N GLN A 135 -4.05 17.95 -10.50
CA GLN A 135 -3.02 17.86 -11.53
C GLN A 135 -1.86 16.98 -11.10
N THR A 136 -1.45 17.05 -9.83
CA THR A 136 -0.42 16.17 -9.27
C THR A 136 -0.81 14.70 -9.41
N VAL A 137 -2.05 14.34 -9.06
CA VAL A 137 -2.55 12.95 -9.21
C VAL A 137 -2.52 12.51 -10.67
N LEU A 138 -3.04 13.34 -11.59
CA LEU A 138 -3.10 13.02 -13.02
C LEU A 138 -1.70 12.84 -13.64
N LEU A 139 -0.74 13.70 -13.27
CA LEU A 139 0.64 13.61 -13.75
C LEU A 139 1.36 12.36 -13.21
N MET A 140 1.14 12.01 -11.95
CA MET A 140 1.67 10.77 -11.37
C MET A 140 1.09 9.52 -12.05
N GLN A 141 -0.22 9.49 -12.31
CA GLN A 141 -0.85 8.40 -13.04
C GLN A 141 -0.28 8.26 -14.46
N ARG A 142 -0.07 9.37 -15.17
CA ARG A 142 0.53 9.38 -16.50
C ARG A 142 1.98 8.89 -16.48
N LEU A 143 2.77 9.30 -15.49
CA LEU A 143 4.15 8.83 -15.31
C LEU A 143 4.17 7.31 -15.09
N ILE A 144 3.31 6.78 -14.24
CA ILE A 144 3.20 5.35 -13.97
C ILE A 144 2.82 4.59 -15.25
N ALA A 145 1.79 5.04 -15.97
CA ALA A 145 1.34 4.40 -17.21
C ALA A 145 2.46 4.33 -18.27
N ASN A 146 3.24 5.41 -18.42
CA ASN A 146 4.38 5.41 -19.35
C ASN A 146 5.46 4.39 -18.97
N LEU A 147 5.76 4.26 -17.67
CA LEU A 147 6.73 3.28 -17.17
C LEU A 147 6.25 1.84 -17.35
N GLU A 148 4.96 1.56 -17.12
CA GLU A 148 4.37 0.24 -17.31
C GLU A 148 4.37 -0.19 -18.78
N GLN A 149 4.10 0.72 -19.72
CA GLN A 149 4.19 0.44 -21.15
C GLN A 149 5.62 0.07 -21.58
N HIS A 150 6.62 0.77 -21.06
CA HIS A 150 8.03 0.43 -21.34
C HIS A 150 8.43 -0.92 -20.73
N GLY A 151 7.94 -1.25 -19.54
CA GLY A 151 8.23 -2.53 -18.88
C GLY A 151 7.65 -3.75 -19.60
N GLN A 152 6.57 -3.60 -20.38
CA GLN A 152 5.99 -4.66 -21.20
C GLN A 152 6.76 -4.92 -22.50
N SER A 153 7.66 -4.03 -22.88
CA SER A 153 8.46 -4.09 -24.10
C SER A 153 9.87 -4.68 -23.88
N LEU A 154 10.20 -5.06 -22.64
CA LEU A 154 11.45 -5.67 -22.20
C LEU A 154 11.28 -7.16 -21.91
#